data_9d3fa0c19f866f9fb54115d5930f73da
#
_entry.id   9d3fa0c19f866f9fb54115d5930f73da
#
_cell.length_a   1.000
_cell.length_b   1.000
_cell.length_c   1.000
_cell.angle_alpha   90.00
_cell.angle_beta   90.00
_cell.angle_gamma   90.00
#
_symmetry.space_group_name_H-M   'P 1'
#
loop_
_entity.id
_entity.type
_entity.pdbx_description
1 polymer ?
#
loop_
_entity_poly.entity_id
_entity_poly.type
_entity_poly.pdbx_seq_one_letter_code
_entity_poly.pdbx_strand_id
1 'polypeptide(L)'
;LVPMLLSLAYLIESGIRIQTYLTMVIASTVLSFFLSLVVLSRLDFFQKIFQKIFFFYSESTIPIAILKTFKSKRRKDIDLVDYIYEPNIHNLIWKKVLVSSLAYIFLSTGFFLAFMLAIIFPEYRLTLGQLSTVFHGIGAVLLAFYIDPMLSRSIDDTADNEVWRCNVYSVFIGRVLSYLFSTVI
;
A
#
# COMPACT_ATOMS: atom_id res chain seq x y z
N LEU A 1 -0.17 -16.30 10.22
CA LEU A 1 -1.65 -16.41 10.28
C LEU A 1 -2.11 -17.28 11.47
N VAL A 2 -1.56 -18.50 11.66
CA VAL A 2 -1.96 -19.42 12.75
C VAL A 2 -1.80 -18.81 14.16
N PRO A 3 -0.67 -18.17 14.52
CA PRO A 3 -0.53 -17.53 15.86
C PRO A 3 -1.56 -16.42 16.09
N MET A 4 -1.92 -15.70 15.04
CA MET A 4 -2.88 -14.61 15.12
C MET A 4 -4.31 -15.14 15.29
N LEU A 5 -4.66 -16.25 14.64
CA LEU A 5 -5.93 -16.93 14.82
C LEU A 5 -6.06 -17.55 16.24
N LEU A 6 -4.96 -18.03 16.79
CA LEU A 6 -4.92 -18.56 18.17
C LEU A 6 -5.07 -17.43 19.21
N SER A 7 -4.44 -16.28 19.00
CA SER A 7 -4.61 -15.12 19.89
C SER A 7 -6.04 -14.57 19.82
N LEU A 8 -6.66 -14.55 18.65
CA LEU A 8 -8.07 -14.18 18.48
C LEU A 8 -9.00 -15.18 19.19
N ALA A 9 -8.69 -16.49 19.16
CA ALA A 9 -9.46 -17.49 19.89
C ALA A 9 -9.43 -17.24 21.40
N TYR A 10 -8.26 -16.85 21.95
CA TYR A 10 -8.11 -16.48 23.36
C TYR A 10 -8.93 -15.22 23.70
N LEU A 11 -8.97 -14.23 22.82
CA LEU A 11 -9.79 -13.02 22.98
C LEU A 11 -11.29 -13.34 22.98
N ILE A 12 -11.71 -14.33 22.22
CA ILE A 12 -13.11 -14.80 22.18
C ILE A 12 -13.51 -15.42 23.52
N GLU A 13 -12.66 -16.29 24.08
CA GLU A 13 -12.89 -16.94 25.37
C GLU A 13 -12.95 -15.92 26.53
N SER A 14 -12.14 -14.86 26.46
CA SER A 14 -12.12 -13.80 27.48
C SER A 14 -13.30 -12.83 27.41
N GLY A 15 -14.24 -13.00 26.48
CA GLY A 15 -15.38 -12.13 26.28
C GLY A 15 -15.05 -10.75 25.68
N ILE A 16 -13.78 -10.53 25.31
CA ILE A 16 -13.29 -9.35 24.58
C ILE A 16 -13.66 -9.53 23.12
N ARG A 17 -14.79 -8.97 22.76
CA ARG A 17 -15.58 -9.33 21.60
C ARG A 17 -15.26 -8.50 20.36
N ILE A 18 -16.03 -8.77 19.32
CA ILE A 18 -16.18 -8.08 18.03
C ILE A 18 -15.89 -6.57 18.15
N GLN A 19 -16.35 -5.93 19.21
CA GLN A 19 -16.14 -4.50 19.45
C GLN A 19 -14.65 -4.14 19.56
N THR A 20 -13.83 -4.92 20.28
CA THR A 20 -12.39 -4.66 20.38
C THR A 20 -11.71 -4.91 19.03
N TYR A 21 -12.12 -5.96 18.32
CA TYR A 21 -11.62 -6.23 16.98
C TYR A 21 -11.95 -5.08 16.02
N LEU A 22 -13.20 -4.64 15.97
CA LEU A 22 -13.62 -3.51 15.12
C LEU A 22 -12.85 -2.23 15.48
N THR A 23 -12.66 -1.96 16.76
CA THR A 23 -11.87 -0.80 17.20
C THR A 23 -10.42 -0.88 16.71
N MET A 24 -9.78 -2.05 16.78
CA MET A 24 -8.43 -2.25 16.26
C MET A 24 -8.37 -2.10 14.73
N VAL A 25 -9.36 -2.61 14.01
CA VAL A 25 -9.46 -2.48 12.56
C VAL A 25 -9.60 -1.01 12.17
N ILE A 26 -10.53 -0.30 12.78
CA ILE A 26 -10.76 1.14 12.53
C ILE A 26 -9.48 1.92 12.86
N ALA A 27 -8.87 1.69 14.01
CA ALA A 27 -7.64 2.37 14.40
C ALA A 27 -6.49 2.12 13.40
N SER A 28 -6.33 0.87 12.93
CA SER A 28 -5.28 0.53 11.97
C SER A 28 -5.54 1.13 10.58
N THR A 29 -6.78 1.17 10.12
CA THR A 29 -7.13 1.77 8.82
C THR A 29 -7.01 3.29 8.86
N VAL A 30 -7.45 3.94 9.93
CA VAL A 30 -7.28 5.38 10.15
C VAL A 30 -5.79 5.74 10.20
N LEU A 31 -4.98 4.99 10.95
CA LEU A 31 -3.54 5.19 11.01
C LEU A 31 -2.89 5.02 9.62
N SER A 32 -3.26 3.98 8.89
CA SER A 32 -2.77 3.73 7.52
C SER A 32 -3.16 4.85 6.56
N PHE A 33 -4.36 5.40 6.68
CA PHE A 33 -4.81 6.55 5.92
C PHE A 33 -3.94 7.79 6.19
N PHE A 34 -3.73 8.14 7.47
CA PHE A 34 -2.89 9.29 7.83
C PHE A 34 -1.43 9.10 7.39
N LEU A 35 -0.84 7.92 7.59
CA LEU A 35 0.51 7.61 7.12
C LEU A 35 0.61 7.76 5.59
N SER A 36 -0.41 7.31 4.86
CA SER A 36 -0.45 7.45 3.40
C SER A 36 -0.54 8.91 2.97
N LEU A 37 -1.31 9.74 3.68
CA LEU A 37 -1.33 11.18 3.42
C LEU A 37 0.02 11.85 3.68
N VAL A 38 0.71 11.45 4.76
CA VAL A 38 2.07 11.95 5.04
C VAL A 38 3.04 11.57 3.92
N VAL A 39 2.98 10.32 3.45
CA VAL A 39 3.81 9.88 2.32
C VAL A 39 3.46 10.66 1.06
N LEU A 40 2.17 10.84 0.77
CA LEU A 40 1.69 11.60 -0.39
C LEU A 40 2.18 13.06 -0.34
N SER A 41 2.12 13.72 0.82
CA SER A 41 2.57 15.10 1.00
C SER A 41 4.09 15.26 0.96
N ARG A 42 4.86 14.18 1.07
CA ARG A 42 6.33 14.17 1.09
C ARG A 42 6.92 13.32 -0.03
N LEU A 43 6.20 13.12 -1.11
CA LEU A 43 6.63 12.27 -2.23
C LEU A 43 8.00 12.68 -2.78
N ASP A 44 8.26 13.98 -2.94
CA ASP A 44 9.55 14.49 -3.42
C ASP A 44 10.71 14.09 -2.50
N PHE A 45 10.49 14.12 -1.20
CA PHE A 45 11.49 13.70 -0.22
C PHE A 45 11.77 12.19 -0.35
N PHE A 46 10.74 11.36 -0.47
CA PHE A 46 10.90 9.93 -0.67
C PHE A 46 11.56 9.61 -2.01
N GLN A 47 11.17 10.31 -3.07
CA GLN A 47 11.77 10.16 -4.39
C GLN A 47 13.29 10.46 -4.34
N LYS A 48 13.71 11.54 -3.71
CA LYS A 48 15.13 11.87 -3.52
C LYS A 48 15.89 10.82 -2.72
N ILE A 49 15.27 10.25 -1.68
CA ILE A 49 15.87 9.15 -0.92
C ILE A 49 16.02 7.90 -1.79
N PHE A 50 14.98 7.49 -2.51
CA PHE A 50 15.04 6.32 -3.38
C PHE A 50 16.09 6.48 -4.48
N GLN A 51 16.18 7.64 -5.12
CA GLN A 51 17.22 7.92 -6.14
C GLN A 51 18.63 7.78 -5.57
N LYS A 52 18.87 8.26 -4.34
CA LYS A 52 20.17 8.06 -3.66
C LYS A 52 20.42 6.59 -3.35
N ILE A 53 19.42 5.84 -2.92
CA ILE A 53 19.56 4.41 -2.68
C ILE A 53 19.91 3.69 -3.98
N PHE A 54 19.23 3.97 -5.08
CA PHE A 54 19.52 3.39 -6.40
C PHE A 54 20.93 3.74 -6.90
N PHE A 55 21.37 4.97 -6.70
CA PHE A 55 22.72 5.38 -7.03
C PHE A 55 23.78 4.55 -6.28
N PHE A 56 23.62 4.36 -4.97
CA PHE A 56 24.55 3.52 -4.20
C PHE A 56 24.36 2.02 -4.44
N TYR A 57 23.17 1.60 -4.88
CA TYR A 57 22.89 0.21 -5.21
C TYR A 57 23.66 -0.27 -6.45
N SER A 58 23.97 0.62 -7.40
CA SER A 58 24.80 0.27 -8.55
C SER A 58 26.21 -0.20 -8.15
N GLU A 59 26.69 0.20 -6.96
CA GLU A 59 28.03 -0.11 -6.44
C GLU A 59 28.04 -1.04 -5.22
N SER A 60 26.87 -1.37 -4.66
CA SER A 60 26.77 -2.11 -3.39
C SER A 60 25.42 -2.81 -3.24
N THR A 61 25.32 -3.74 -2.26
CA THR A 61 24.05 -4.40 -1.94
C THR A 61 23.03 -3.44 -1.31
N ILE A 62 21.73 -3.75 -1.46
CA ILE A 62 20.64 -2.91 -0.97
C ILE A 62 20.81 -2.44 0.49
N PRO A 63 21.12 -3.32 1.48
CA PRO A 63 21.30 -2.87 2.86
C PRO A 63 22.43 -1.86 3.03
N ILE A 64 23.55 -2.06 2.30
CA ILE A 64 24.71 -1.16 2.33
C ILE A 64 24.38 0.16 1.65
N ALA A 65 23.63 0.14 0.55
CA ALA A 65 23.15 1.35 -0.15
C ALA A 65 22.28 2.21 0.77
N ILE A 66 21.35 1.58 1.51
CA ILE A 66 20.52 2.27 2.48
C ILE A 66 21.37 2.93 3.56
N LEU A 67 22.30 2.18 4.17
CA LEU A 67 23.19 2.72 5.20
C LEU A 67 24.06 3.87 4.67
N LYS A 68 24.61 3.74 3.46
CA LYS A 68 25.37 4.81 2.79
C LYS A 68 24.53 6.05 2.56
N THR A 69 23.26 5.89 2.16
CA THR A 69 22.35 7.01 1.92
C THR A 69 22.12 7.84 3.18
N PHE A 70 21.92 7.21 4.33
CA PHE A 70 21.71 7.90 5.60
C PHE A 70 23.02 8.46 6.19
N LYS A 71 24.16 7.80 5.96
CA LYS A 71 25.46 8.24 6.46
C LYS A 71 26.12 9.32 5.60
N SER A 72 25.73 9.40 4.33
CA SER A 72 26.28 10.37 3.39
C SER A 72 25.78 11.78 3.71
N LYS A 73 26.59 12.55 4.43
CA LYS A 73 26.44 14.03 4.59
C LYS A 73 26.73 14.79 3.29
N ARG A 74 27.14 14.11 2.23
CA ARG A 74 27.50 14.76 0.96
C ARG A 74 26.21 15.23 0.26
N ARG A 75 25.91 16.48 0.44
CA ARG A 75 25.28 17.39 -0.51
C ARG A 75 26.14 17.56 -1.78
N LYS A 76 26.55 16.48 -2.43
CA LYS A 76 26.73 16.62 -3.85
C LYS A 76 25.32 16.62 -4.37
N ASP A 77 24.88 17.83 -4.71
CA ASP A 77 23.81 18.03 -5.65
C ASP A 77 24.15 17.15 -6.86
N ILE A 78 23.69 15.91 -6.82
CA ILE A 78 23.41 15.22 -8.04
C ILE A 78 22.42 16.22 -8.63
N ASP A 79 22.74 16.82 -9.76
CA ASP A 79 21.81 17.61 -10.56
C ASP A 79 20.63 16.70 -10.90
N LEU A 80 19.87 16.40 -9.85
CA LEU A 80 18.58 15.78 -9.92
C LEU A 80 17.77 16.86 -10.55
N VAL A 81 17.59 16.72 -11.85
CA VAL A 81 16.74 17.58 -12.66
C VAL A 81 15.60 18.00 -11.77
N ASP A 82 15.57 19.27 -11.41
CA ASP A 82 14.56 19.89 -10.57
C ASP A 82 13.22 19.91 -11.33
N TYR A 83 12.71 18.71 -11.62
CA TYR A 83 11.34 18.54 -12.03
C TYR A 83 10.49 18.47 -10.76
N ILE A 84 10.30 19.61 -10.13
CA ILE A 84 9.21 19.83 -9.20
C ILE A 84 7.94 19.82 -10.06
N TYR A 85 7.45 18.62 -10.34
CA TYR A 85 6.13 18.48 -10.92
C TYR A 85 5.13 18.50 -9.76
N GLU A 86 4.45 19.61 -9.60
CA GLU A 86 3.24 19.64 -8.78
C GLU A 86 2.17 18.80 -9.51
N PRO A 87 1.74 17.68 -8.92
CA PRO A 87 0.74 16.85 -9.57
C PRO A 87 -0.56 17.64 -9.69
N ASN A 88 -0.90 18.02 -10.87
CA ASN A 88 -2.15 18.68 -11.14
C ASN A 88 -3.27 17.61 -11.04
N ILE A 89 -4.20 17.81 -10.10
CA ILE A 89 -5.35 16.90 -9.87
C ILE A 89 -6.17 16.69 -11.17
N HIS A 90 -6.14 17.66 -12.08
CA HIS A 90 -6.80 17.55 -13.39
C HIS A 90 -6.18 16.48 -14.31
N ASN A 91 -4.93 16.11 -14.11
CA ASN A 91 -4.26 15.11 -14.94
C ASN A 91 -4.43 13.68 -14.40
N LEU A 92 -5.21 13.49 -13.32
CA LEU A 92 -5.49 12.18 -12.76
C LEU A 92 -6.33 11.32 -13.69
N ILE A 93 -5.86 10.09 -13.90
CA ILE A 93 -6.60 9.11 -14.70
C ILE A 93 -7.56 8.35 -13.80
N TRP A 94 -8.78 8.85 -13.66
CA TRP A 94 -9.79 8.31 -12.75
C TRP A 94 -10.03 6.81 -12.90
N LYS A 95 -9.95 6.28 -14.12
CA LYS A 95 -10.06 4.83 -14.34
C LYS A 95 -8.98 4.04 -13.58
N LYS A 96 -7.76 4.56 -13.53
CA LYS A 96 -6.64 3.94 -12.82
C LYS A 96 -6.80 4.08 -11.31
N VAL A 97 -7.28 5.22 -10.86
CA VAL A 97 -7.64 5.45 -9.44
C VAL A 97 -8.68 4.44 -8.99
N LEU A 98 -9.76 4.24 -9.76
CA LEU A 98 -10.83 3.30 -9.41
C LEU A 98 -10.35 1.84 -9.38
N VAL A 99 -9.61 1.40 -10.41
CA VAL A 99 -9.10 0.01 -10.43
C VAL A 99 -8.10 -0.23 -9.32
N SER A 100 -7.22 0.73 -9.05
CA SER A 100 -6.28 0.66 -7.93
C SER A 100 -7.02 0.62 -6.58
N SER A 101 -8.00 1.51 -6.39
CA SER A 101 -8.82 1.51 -5.18
C SER A 101 -9.51 0.17 -4.97
N LEU A 102 -10.12 -0.40 -6.01
CA LEU A 102 -10.78 -1.70 -5.96
C LEU A 102 -9.80 -2.83 -5.59
N ALA A 103 -8.64 -2.88 -6.22
CA ALA A 103 -7.61 -3.87 -5.91
C ALA A 103 -7.18 -3.81 -4.43
N TYR A 104 -6.92 -2.60 -3.93
CA TYR A 104 -6.51 -2.43 -2.53
C TYR A 104 -7.66 -2.64 -1.53
N ILE A 105 -8.92 -2.39 -1.90
CA ILE A 105 -10.09 -2.76 -1.10
C ILE A 105 -10.14 -4.29 -0.94
N PHE A 106 -10.00 -5.05 -2.01
CA PHE A 106 -9.97 -6.51 -1.91
C PHE A 106 -8.81 -7.02 -1.06
N LEU A 107 -7.62 -6.42 -1.18
CA LEU A 107 -6.46 -6.77 -0.37
C LEU A 107 -6.66 -6.50 1.12
N SER A 108 -7.26 -5.37 1.48
CA SER A 108 -7.48 -4.98 2.89
C SER A 108 -8.71 -5.69 3.49
N THR A 109 -9.84 -5.63 2.80
CA THR A 109 -11.12 -6.18 3.28
C THR A 109 -11.04 -7.70 3.45
N GLY A 110 -10.28 -8.39 2.59
CA GLY A 110 -10.13 -9.84 2.68
C GLY A 110 -9.62 -10.30 4.04
N PHE A 111 -8.67 -9.61 4.64
CA PHE A 111 -8.20 -9.92 5.98
C PHE A 111 -9.25 -9.61 7.05
N PHE A 112 -9.83 -8.43 7.01
CA PHE A 112 -10.77 -7.98 8.03
C PHE A 112 -12.04 -8.81 8.03
N LEU A 113 -12.61 -9.08 6.87
CA LEU A 113 -13.81 -9.90 6.74
C LEU A 113 -13.58 -11.32 7.22
N ALA A 114 -12.49 -11.96 6.82
CA ALA A 114 -12.20 -13.33 7.22
C ALA A 114 -12.02 -13.47 8.74
N PHE A 115 -11.35 -12.52 9.38
CA PHE A 115 -11.20 -12.52 10.83
C PHE A 115 -12.50 -12.21 11.57
N MET A 116 -13.29 -11.27 11.06
CA MET A 116 -14.61 -10.97 11.64
C MET A 116 -15.52 -12.19 11.60
N LEU A 117 -15.59 -12.88 10.45
CA LEU A 117 -16.37 -14.09 10.31
C LEU A 117 -15.86 -15.22 11.22
N ALA A 118 -14.54 -15.35 11.40
CA ALA A 118 -13.95 -16.35 12.30
C ALA A 118 -14.28 -16.07 13.79
N ILE A 119 -14.53 -14.80 14.15
CA ILE A 119 -15.01 -14.43 15.49
C ILE A 119 -16.49 -14.77 15.66
N ILE A 120 -17.30 -14.51 14.64
CA ILE A 120 -18.75 -14.75 14.69
C ILE A 120 -19.05 -16.26 14.66
N PHE A 121 -18.27 -17.02 13.89
CA PHE A 121 -18.44 -18.47 13.70
C PHE A 121 -17.16 -19.24 14.12
N PRO A 122 -16.92 -19.41 15.43
CA PRO A 122 -15.68 -20.02 15.95
C PRO A 122 -15.45 -21.45 15.45
N GLU A 123 -16.52 -22.20 15.20
CA GLU A 123 -16.46 -23.58 14.72
C GLU A 123 -15.81 -23.70 13.32
N TYR A 124 -16.01 -22.67 12.48
CA TYR A 124 -15.50 -22.61 11.10
C TYR A 124 -14.24 -21.73 10.95
N ARG A 125 -13.62 -21.31 12.05
CA ARG A 125 -12.52 -20.33 12.06
C ARG A 125 -11.35 -20.67 11.13
N LEU A 126 -11.01 -21.94 10.98
CA LEU A 126 -9.92 -22.38 10.08
C LEU A 126 -10.31 -22.21 8.62
N THR A 127 -11.52 -22.62 8.25
CA THR A 127 -12.03 -22.49 6.89
C THR A 127 -12.24 -21.01 6.53
N LEU A 128 -12.81 -20.23 7.45
CA LEU A 128 -13.03 -18.80 7.25
C LEU A 128 -11.72 -18.02 7.16
N GLY A 129 -10.67 -18.47 7.87
CA GLY A 129 -9.33 -17.92 7.71
C GLY A 129 -8.76 -18.09 6.30
N GLN A 130 -9.12 -19.15 5.59
CA GLN A 130 -8.72 -19.35 4.19
C GLN A 130 -9.45 -18.40 3.22
N LEU A 131 -10.61 -17.90 3.60
CA LEU A 131 -11.35 -16.92 2.80
C LEU A 131 -10.53 -15.66 2.53
N SER A 132 -9.67 -15.26 3.46
CA SER A 132 -8.74 -14.13 3.26
C SER A 132 -7.86 -14.33 2.04
N THR A 133 -7.42 -15.57 1.76
CA THR A 133 -6.57 -15.89 0.60
C THR A 133 -7.31 -15.67 -0.72
N VAL A 134 -8.62 -15.98 -0.75
CA VAL A 134 -9.44 -15.78 -1.95
C VAL A 134 -9.57 -14.30 -2.27
N PHE A 135 -9.94 -13.47 -1.29
CA PHE A 135 -10.04 -12.02 -1.49
C PHE A 135 -8.69 -11.39 -1.83
N HIS A 136 -7.63 -11.83 -1.15
CA HIS A 136 -6.28 -11.36 -1.43
C HIS A 136 -5.84 -11.76 -2.85
N GLY A 137 -6.20 -12.97 -3.29
CA GLY A 137 -5.98 -13.44 -4.65
C GLY A 137 -6.63 -12.55 -5.71
N ILE A 138 -7.89 -12.13 -5.51
CA ILE A 138 -8.58 -11.21 -6.43
C ILE A 138 -7.83 -9.87 -6.51
N GLY A 139 -7.47 -9.29 -5.36
CA GLY A 139 -6.71 -8.05 -5.33
C GLY A 139 -5.34 -8.18 -6.01
N ALA A 140 -4.61 -9.27 -5.76
CA ALA A 140 -3.33 -9.56 -6.37
C ALA A 140 -3.43 -9.73 -7.89
N VAL A 141 -4.47 -10.40 -8.38
CA VAL A 141 -4.75 -10.54 -9.82
C VAL A 141 -4.98 -9.17 -10.47
N LEU A 142 -5.78 -8.30 -9.85
CA LEU A 142 -6.01 -6.94 -10.36
C LEU A 142 -4.70 -6.13 -10.41
N LEU A 143 -3.82 -6.26 -9.40
CA LEU A 143 -2.51 -5.62 -9.42
C LEU A 143 -1.65 -6.18 -10.54
N ALA A 144 -1.45 -7.50 -10.59
CA ALA A 144 -0.54 -8.16 -11.51
C ALA A 144 -0.95 -8.04 -12.98
N PHE A 145 -2.25 -8.06 -13.29
CA PHE A 145 -2.73 -8.04 -14.68
C PHE A 145 -3.09 -6.66 -15.20
N TYR A 146 -3.36 -5.71 -14.32
CA TYR A 146 -3.77 -4.37 -14.75
C TYR A 146 -2.81 -3.27 -14.31
N ILE A 147 -2.45 -3.23 -13.02
CA ILE A 147 -1.65 -2.12 -12.47
C ILE A 147 -0.17 -2.25 -12.86
N ASP A 148 0.43 -3.42 -12.60
CA ASP A 148 1.86 -3.64 -12.85
C ASP A 148 2.23 -3.51 -14.33
N PRO A 149 1.50 -4.11 -15.30
CA PRO A 149 1.81 -3.93 -16.71
C PRO A 149 1.63 -2.49 -17.19
N MET A 150 0.65 -1.79 -16.62
CA MET A 150 0.43 -0.39 -16.94
C MET A 150 1.58 0.50 -16.46
N LEU A 151 2.06 0.25 -15.23
CA LEU A 151 3.22 0.98 -14.70
C LEU A 151 4.50 0.65 -15.47
N SER A 152 4.74 -0.63 -15.78
CA SER A 152 5.88 -1.07 -16.57
C SER A 152 5.91 -0.41 -17.95
N ARG A 153 4.80 -0.44 -18.69
CA ARG A 153 4.70 0.24 -20.00
C ARG A 153 4.97 1.73 -19.89
N SER A 154 4.49 2.38 -18.83
CA SER A 154 4.74 3.81 -18.66
C SER A 154 6.20 4.14 -18.35
N ILE A 155 7.01 3.16 -17.91
CA ILE A 155 8.46 3.30 -17.76
C ILE A 155 9.15 3.10 -19.10
N ASP A 156 8.72 2.12 -19.87
CA ASP A 156 9.34 1.76 -21.15
C ASP A 156 9.06 2.81 -22.26
N ASP A 157 7.86 3.38 -22.26
CA ASP A 157 7.45 4.42 -23.20
C ASP A 157 8.03 5.81 -22.90
N THR A 158 8.91 5.93 -21.90
CA THR A 158 9.35 7.21 -21.37
C THR A 158 10.34 8.00 -22.22
N ALA A 159 9.84 8.59 -23.28
CA ALA A 159 10.24 9.94 -23.60
C ALA A 159 9.59 10.98 -22.63
N ASP A 160 8.59 10.58 -21.84
CA ASP A 160 7.78 11.50 -21.05
C ASP A 160 7.63 11.07 -19.58
N ASN A 161 8.51 11.61 -18.73
CA ASN A 161 8.47 11.41 -17.28
C ASN A 161 7.12 11.82 -16.63
N GLU A 162 6.34 12.68 -17.30
CA GLU A 162 5.05 13.16 -16.79
C GLU A 162 4.00 12.06 -16.78
N VAL A 163 3.95 11.24 -17.84
CA VAL A 163 2.97 10.14 -17.96
C VAL A 163 3.20 9.10 -16.87
N TRP A 164 4.44 8.72 -16.62
CA TRP A 164 4.78 7.78 -15.56
C TRP A 164 4.37 8.31 -14.18
N ARG A 165 4.71 9.56 -13.88
CA ARG A 165 4.36 10.21 -12.61
C ARG A 165 2.85 10.26 -12.41
N CYS A 166 2.09 10.67 -13.43
CA CYS A 166 0.64 10.71 -13.39
C CYS A 166 0.03 9.31 -13.10
N ASN A 167 0.61 8.25 -13.71
CA ASN A 167 0.20 6.89 -13.47
C ASN A 167 0.45 6.44 -12.03
N VAL A 168 1.66 6.65 -11.52
CA VAL A 168 2.02 6.34 -10.13
C VAL A 168 1.15 7.09 -9.14
N TYR A 169 0.91 8.37 -9.40
CA TYR A 169 0.07 9.21 -8.56
C TYR A 169 -1.38 8.72 -8.53
N SER A 170 -1.93 8.38 -9.70
CA SER A 170 -3.29 7.83 -9.80
C SER A 170 -3.45 6.53 -9.01
N VAL A 171 -2.46 5.63 -9.10
CA VAL A 171 -2.44 4.38 -8.33
C VAL A 171 -2.33 4.65 -6.84
N PHE A 172 -1.48 5.59 -6.44
CA PHE A 172 -1.28 5.94 -5.04
C PHE A 172 -2.52 6.56 -4.41
N ILE A 173 -3.19 7.47 -5.11
CA ILE A 173 -4.47 8.05 -4.67
C ILE A 173 -5.53 6.96 -4.55
N GLY A 174 -5.62 6.03 -5.50
CA GLY A 174 -6.52 4.88 -5.39
C GLY A 174 -6.27 4.06 -4.13
N ARG A 175 -5.01 3.84 -3.76
CA ARG A 175 -4.64 3.18 -2.50
C ARG A 175 -5.08 3.98 -1.27
N VAL A 176 -4.89 5.28 -1.26
CA VAL A 176 -5.33 6.15 -0.15
C VAL A 176 -6.84 6.11 0.01
N LEU A 177 -7.59 6.18 -1.11
CA LEU A 177 -9.04 6.07 -1.11
C LEU A 177 -9.52 4.71 -0.59
N SER A 178 -8.81 3.61 -0.89
CA SER A 178 -9.17 2.30 -0.38
C SER A 178 -9.19 2.23 1.14
N TYR A 179 -8.31 2.93 1.82
CA TYR A 179 -8.31 2.99 3.29
C TYR A 179 -9.53 3.72 3.84
N LEU A 180 -10.01 4.78 3.17
CA LEU A 180 -11.27 5.43 3.55
C LEU A 180 -12.45 4.48 3.43
N PHE A 181 -12.55 3.73 2.33
CA PHE A 181 -13.63 2.75 2.16
C PHE A 181 -13.53 1.61 3.17
N SER A 182 -12.31 1.17 3.50
CA SER A 182 -12.11 0.10 4.49
C SER A 182 -12.44 0.53 5.94
N THR A 183 -12.57 1.83 6.23
CA THR A 183 -13.03 2.32 7.54
C THR A 183 -14.55 2.31 7.68
N VAL A 184 -15.28 2.25 6.57
CA VAL A 184 -16.75 2.33 6.55
C VAL A 184 -17.40 0.95 6.56
N ILE A 185 -16.66 -0.10 6.19
CA ILE A 185 -17.11 -1.50 6.21
C ILE A 185 -16.81 -2.13 7.58
#